data_f5ffd38feaf10043323e6061e2ff0ca9
#
_entry.id   f5ffd38feaf10043323e6061e2ff0ca9
#
_cell.length_a   1.000
_cell.length_b   1.000
_cell.length_c   1.000
_cell.angle_alpha   90.00
_cell.angle_beta   90.00
_cell.angle_gamma   90.00
#
_symmetry.space_group_name_H-M   'P 1'
#
loop_
_entity.id
_entity.type
_entity.pdbx_description
1 polymer ?
#
loop_
_entity_poly.entity_id
_entity_poly.type
_entity_poly.pdbx_seq_one_letter_code
_entity_poly.pdbx_strand_id
1 'polypeptide(L)'
;MRSFDLIIGGSTVRKSPKTAIKSPYDSKVVGKVVFGEKNDFDHALQSACDAFKIISTMPAHDRARMLRRISAIIAERRQELGEIIRDEAGKPITLALREVDRAVSTFALAADEALRIDGICLPLDNTAVGNGRTGLYRRFPLGPILGITPFNFPLNLVCHKVAPAIAAGNSIVIKPSSQTPMSSLTLQQIVADAGLPQGVLNVVPCPSSVAGKFVSDPRIKMLTFTGSAEIGWGLKQRAAKARVTLELGGNAATIVEPDCDLVDAARRLAVGAFSNAGQICISVQRIYVHESVFDAFMDLFLQIIDHEIKCGDPADPDVICGPMIDTANADRIEEWIKEARDSGDKVHRFGKRQGNVIPPTVLTKVDPRLRICDCEAFGPVAIVDSYKSFDEAIAKVNDSKFGLQAGIFTSDIGKLMKAFRELEVGGIIHNDTSNYRNDPMPYGGTKDSGLGREGLRYAVEEMTEPRLLVIRES
;
A
#
# COMPACT_ATOMS: atom_id res chain seq x y z
N MET A 1 -10.26 1.57 27.08
CA MET A 1 -9.13 2.18 26.36
C MET A 1 -8.08 1.12 26.09
N ARG A 2 -7.69 0.89 24.84
CA ARG A 2 -6.69 -0.11 24.43
C ARG A 2 -5.29 0.32 24.91
N SER A 3 -4.44 -0.66 25.32
CA SER A 3 -3.09 -0.39 25.81
C SER A 3 -2.14 -1.47 25.34
N PHE A 4 -1.06 -1.08 24.69
CA PHE A 4 -0.08 -1.98 24.10
C PHE A 4 1.30 -1.75 24.71
N ASP A 5 1.95 -2.83 25.10
CA ASP A 5 3.38 -2.91 25.36
C ASP A 5 4.12 -3.38 24.10
N LEU A 6 5.45 -3.22 24.05
CA LEU A 6 6.22 -3.85 22.99
C LEU A 6 6.39 -5.36 23.31
N ILE A 7 6.35 -6.17 22.26
CA ILE A 7 6.72 -7.58 22.34
C ILE A 7 7.90 -7.80 21.40
N ILE A 8 9.04 -8.16 21.97
CA ILE A 8 10.29 -8.41 21.24
C ILE A 8 10.77 -9.83 21.57
N GLY A 9 10.87 -10.67 20.55
CA GLY A 9 11.28 -12.06 20.72
C GLY A 9 10.38 -12.84 21.69
N GLY A 10 9.09 -12.48 21.78
CA GLY A 10 8.12 -13.05 22.71
C GLY A 10 8.16 -12.47 24.12
N SER A 11 9.11 -11.60 24.44
CA SER A 11 9.22 -10.95 25.74
C SER A 11 8.55 -9.60 25.76
N THR A 12 7.75 -9.32 26.80
CA THR A 12 7.07 -8.03 26.95
C THR A 12 8.03 -6.96 27.48
N VAL A 13 8.19 -5.88 26.73
CA VAL A 13 8.95 -4.69 27.14
C VAL A 13 7.97 -3.61 27.61
N ARG A 14 7.96 -3.34 28.90
CA ARG A 14 7.10 -2.33 29.52
C ARG A 14 7.88 -1.04 29.73
N LYS A 15 7.31 0.07 29.29
CA LYS A 15 7.87 1.42 29.51
C LYS A 15 6.76 2.39 29.93
N SER A 16 7.13 3.42 30.66
CA SER A 16 6.24 4.49 31.11
C SER A 16 6.93 5.84 30.93
N PRO A 17 6.22 6.90 30.48
CA PRO A 17 4.80 6.87 30.06
C PRO A 17 4.59 6.25 28.68
N LYS A 18 3.39 5.69 28.42
CA LYS A 18 2.98 5.26 27.08
C LYS A 18 2.48 6.47 26.27
N THR A 19 2.79 6.48 24.99
CA THR A 19 2.31 7.51 24.05
C THR A 19 0.83 7.31 23.75
N ALA A 20 0.06 8.39 23.84
CA ALA A 20 -1.36 8.38 23.50
C ALA A 20 -1.55 8.41 21.95
N ILE A 21 -2.36 7.48 21.44
CA ILE A 21 -2.85 7.48 20.06
C ILE A 21 -4.21 8.18 20.05
N LYS A 22 -4.36 9.16 19.16
CA LYS A 22 -5.56 9.99 19.07
C LYS A 22 -6.30 9.71 17.78
N SER A 23 -7.62 9.73 17.84
CA SER A 23 -8.49 9.69 16.66
C SER A 23 -8.26 10.95 15.80
N PRO A 24 -8.04 10.78 14.49
CA PRO A 24 -7.96 11.91 13.56
C PRO A 24 -9.25 12.73 13.47
N TYR A 25 -10.40 12.13 13.77
CA TYR A 25 -11.70 12.77 13.66
C TYR A 25 -11.99 13.77 14.78
N ASP A 26 -11.86 13.33 16.04
CA ASP A 26 -12.28 14.10 17.21
C ASP A 26 -11.17 14.32 18.26
N SER A 27 -9.93 13.92 17.93
CA SER A 27 -8.74 14.03 18.79
C SER A 27 -8.83 13.28 20.13
N LYS A 28 -9.85 12.44 20.35
CA LYS A 28 -9.94 11.60 21.55
C LYS A 28 -8.84 10.56 21.59
N VAL A 29 -8.36 10.26 22.79
CA VAL A 29 -7.39 9.20 23.01
C VAL A 29 -8.08 7.83 22.83
N VAL A 30 -7.68 7.08 21.81
CA VAL A 30 -8.24 5.77 21.45
C VAL A 30 -7.38 4.60 21.94
N GLY A 31 -6.13 4.87 22.26
CA GLY A 31 -5.21 3.88 22.80
C GLY A 31 -3.94 4.49 23.38
N LYS A 32 -3.14 3.67 24.04
CA LYS A 32 -1.81 4.00 24.55
C LYS A 32 -0.81 2.94 24.13
N VAL A 33 0.34 3.35 23.58
CA VAL A 33 1.34 2.46 23.00
C VAL A 33 2.72 2.78 23.56
N VAL A 34 3.52 1.76 23.85
CA VAL A 34 4.95 1.91 24.12
C VAL A 34 5.68 2.12 22.80
N PHE A 35 6.45 3.19 22.71
CA PHE A 35 7.36 3.44 21.59
C PHE A 35 8.75 2.92 21.90
N GLY A 36 9.31 2.19 20.92
CA GLY A 36 10.67 1.65 21.02
C GLY A 36 11.73 2.70 20.78
N GLU A 37 12.87 2.48 21.42
CA GLU A 37 14.11 3.22 21.25
C GLU A 37 15.12 2.42 20.41
N LYS A 38 16.32 2.97 20.22
CA LYS A 38 17.38 2.32 19.46
C LYS A 38 17.69 0.90 19.96
N ASN A 39 17.80 0.73 21.27
CA ASN A 39 18.13 -0.59 21.87
C ASN A 39 16.99 -1.61 21.66
N ASP A 40 15.72 -1.17 21.72
CA ASP A 40 14.58 -2.06 21.47
C ASP A 40 14.59 -2.53 20.01
N PHE A 41 14.89 -1.61 19.08
CA PHE A 41 14.97 -1.94 17.65
C PHE A 41 16.14 -2.89 17.37
N ASP A 42 17.29 -2.69 18.00
CA ASP A 42 18.45 -3.59 17.92
C ASP A 42 18.14 -4.99 18.43
N HIS A 43 17.46 -5.08 19.60
CA HIS A 43 16.99 -6.36 20.15
C HIS A 43 15.98 -7.04 19.22
N ALA A 44 15.05 -6.29 18.63
CA ALA A 44 14.08 -6.84 17.67
C ALA A 44 14.78 -7.40 16.42
N LEU A 45 15.79 -6.72 15.93
CA LEU A 45 16.58 -7.19 14.80
C LEU A 45 17.41 -8.43 15.15
N GLN A 46 18.04 -8.46 16.35
CA GLN A 46 18.76 -9.64 16.80
C GLN A 46 17.79 -10.84 16.98
N SER A 47 16.64 -10.62 17.58
CA SER A 47 15.59 -11.65 17.71
C SER A 47 15.13 -12.18 16.34
N ALA A 48 14.98 -11.30 15.34
CA ALA A 48 14.67 -11.70 13.98
C ALA A 48 15.79 -12.55 13.35
N CYS A 49 17.06 -12.23 13.61
CA CYS A 49 18.21 -13.06 13.17
C CYS A 49 18.17 -14.47 13.78
N ASP A 50 17.83 -14.58 15.04
CA ASP A 50 17.76 -15.89 15.72
C ASP A 50 16.54 -16.69 15.25
N ALA A 51 15.39 -16.05 15.12
CA ALA A 51 14.18 -16.67 14.57
C ALA A 51 14.34 -17.11 13.11
N PHE A 52 15.15 -16.41 12.33
CA PHE A 52 15.44 -16.81 10.94
C PHE A 52 16.06 -18.18 10.84
N LYS A 53 16.93 -18.58 11.77
CA LYS A 53 17.54 -19.93 11.80
C LYS A 53 16.49 -21.04 11.91
N ILE A 54 15.35 -20.73 12.52
CA ILE A 54 14.23 -21.66 12.71
C ILE A 54 13.30 -21.64 11.50
N ILE A 55 12.78 -20.44 11.13
CA ILE A 55 11.77 -20.31 10.08
C ILE A 55 12.32 -20.70 8.68
N SER A 56 13.61 -20.45 8.42
CA SER A 56 14.24 -20.76 7.14
C SER A 56 14.33 -22.26 6.85
N THR A 57 14.29 -23.10 7.88
CA THR A 57 14.31 -24.57 7.77
C THR A 57 12.94 -25.19 7.98
N MET A 58 11.93 -24.39 8.33
CA MET A 58 10.56 -24.88 8.55
C MET A 58 9.95 -25.41 7.25
N PRO A 59 9.36 -26.62 7.26
CA PRO A 59 8.69 -27.17 6.08
C PRO A 59 7.61 -26.24 5.51
N ALA A 60 7.44 -26.24 4.20
CA ALA A 60 6.47 -25.38 3.51
C ALA A 60 5.02 -25.60 4.01
N HIS A 61 4.64 -26.87 4.25
CA HIS A 61 3.29 -27.19 4.75
C HIS A 61 3.04 -26.63 6.16
N ASP A 62 4.05 -26.55 7.01
CA ASP A 62 3.93 -25.96 8.36
C ASP A 62 3.75 -24.44 8.27
N ARG A 63 4.55 -23.76 7.43
CA ARG A 63 4.37 -22.33 7.16
C ARG A 63 2.96 -22.04 6.61
N ALA A 64 2.51 -22.82 5.64
CA ALA A 64 1.17 -22.68 5.05
C ALA A 64 0.06 -22.90 6.09
N ARG A 65 0.20 -23.90 6.96
CA ARG A 65 -0.76 -24.16 8.06
C ARG A 65 -0.85 -22.97 9.01
N MET A 66 0.29 -22.38 9.41
CA MET A 66 0.33 -21.23 10.29
C MET A 66 -0.27 -19.98 9.63
N LEU A 67 0.02 -19.72 8.35
CA LEU A 67 -0.56 -18.62 7.59
C LEU A 67 -2.09 -18.74 7.49
N ARG A 68 -2.63 -19.94 7.25
CA ARG A 68 -4.08 -20.18 7.27
C ARG A 68 -4.69 -19.94 8.65
N ARG A 69 -3.97 -20.31 9.72
CA ARG A 69 -4.43 -20.03 11.08
C ARG A 69 -4.45 -18.54 11.40
N ILE A 70 -3.45 -17.78 10.96
CA ILE A 70 -3.44 -16.32 11.07
C ILE A 70 -4.66 -15.73 10.33
N SER A 71 -4.90 -16.17 9.09
CA SER A 71 -6.08 -15.75 8.30
C SER A 71 -7.38 -15.99 9.06
N ALA A 72 -7.55 -17.18 9.66
CA ALA A 72 -8.74 -17.52 10.45
C ALA A 72 -8.91 -16.63 11.69
N ILE A 73 -7.84 -16.38 12.45
CA ILE A 73 -7.89 -15.51 13.64
C ILE A 73 -8.21 -14.06 13.25
N ILE A 74 -7.68 -13.55 12.14
CA ILE A 74 -8.03 -12.22 11.62
C ILE A 74 -9.53 -12.16 11.29
N ALA A 75 -10.09 -13.19 10.64
CA ALA A 75 -11.50 -13.26 10.32
C ALA A 75 -12.39 -13.30 11.57
N GLU A 76 -12.01 -14.07 12.59
CA GLU A 76 -12.70 -14.12 13.90
C GLU A 76 -12.68 -12.75 14.60
N ARG A 77 -11.59 -11.99 14.47
CA ARG A 77 -11.44 -10.66 15.09
C ARG A 77 -11.77 -9.50 14.16
N ARG A 78 -12.55 -9.76 13.09
CA ARG A 78 -12.84 -8.80 12.03
C ARG A 78 -13.38 -7.47 12.54
N GLN A 79 -14.39 -7.51 13.40
CA GLN A 79 -15.04 -6.31 13.95
C GLN A 79 -14.05 -5.50 14.82
N GLU A 80 -13.33 -6.17 15.69
CA GLU A 80 -12.33 -5.53 16.56
C GLU A 80 -11.24 -4.82 15.75
N LEU A 81 -10.69 -5.50 14.73
CA LEU A 81 -9.65 -4.94 13.87
C LEU A 81 -10.17 -3.75 13.04
N GLY A 82 -11.41 -3.86 12.51
CA GLY A 82 -12.05 -2.74 11.81
C GLY A 82 -12.22 -1.50 12.68
N GLU A 83 -12.64 -1.69 13.94
CA GLU A 83 -12.74 -0.60 14.92
C GLU A 83 -11.37 0.01 15.28
N ILE A 84 -10.32 -0.82 15.42
CA ILE A 84 -8.96 -0.32 15.64
C ILE A 84 -8.51 0.56 14.48
N ILE A 85 -8.69 0.11 13.25
CA ILE A 85 -8.34 0.86 12.03
C ILE A 85 -9.11 2.18 11.97
N ARG A 86 -10.45 2.15 12.19
CA ARG A 86 -11.29 3.34 12.25
C ARG A 86 -10.76 4.33 13.30
N ASP A 87 -10.47 3.84 14.49
CA ASP A 87 -10.11 4.68 15.62
C ASP A 87 -8.74 5.35 15.43
N GLU A 88 -7.71 4.61 14.96
CA GLU A 88 -6.36 5.15 14.83
C GLU A 88 -6.11 5.89 13.51
N ALA A 89 -6.76 5.48 12.41
CA ALA A 89 -6.56 6.07 11.07
C ALA A 89 -7.68 7.03 10.64
N GLY A 90 -8.80 7.07 11.37
CA GLY A 90 -9.98 7.83 10.92
C GLY A 90 -10.65 7.24 9.67
N LYS A 91 -10.33 6.01 9.31
CA LYS A 91 -10.88 5.36 8.12
C LYS A 91 -12.36 5.03 8.32
N PRO A 92 -13.25 5.38 7.38
CA PRO A 92 -14.67 4.98 7.43
C PRO A 92 -14.83 3.49 7.74
N ILE A 93 -15.74 3.14 8.65
CA ILE A 93 -15.85 1.77 9.20
C ILE A 93 -16.08 0.71 8.12
N THR A 94 -16.86 1.01 7.09
CA THR A 94 -17.10 0.10 5.95
C THR A 94 -15.81 -0.18 5.17
N LEU A 95 -14.95 0.83 4.99
CA LEU A 95 -13.64 0.68 4.34
C LEU A 95 -12.63 0.00 5.27
N ALA A 96 -12.70 0.24 6.57
CA ALA A 96 -11.86 -0.43 7.56
C ALA A 96 -12.16 -1.95 7.63
N LEU A 97 -13.44 -2.34 7.63
CA LEU A 97 -13.84 -3.74 7.58
C LEU A 97 -13.41 -4.43 6.27
N ARG A 98 -13.52 -3.73 5.12
CA ARG A 98 -12.99 -4.24 3.83
C ARG A 98 -11.47 -4.43 3.88
N GLU A 99 -10.73 -3.56 4.57
CA GLU A 99 -9.29 -3.73 4.77
C GLU A 99 -8.98 -5.01 5.55
N VAL A 100 -9.77 -5.33 6.60
CA VAL A 100 -9.62 -6.58 7.35
C VAL A 100 -9.92 -7.79 6.47
N ASP A 101 -10.98 -7.74 5.64
CA ASP A 101 -11.32 -8.82 4.70
C ASP A 101 -10.18 -9.07 3.70
N ARG A 102 -9.49 -8.02 3.25
CA ARG A 102 -8.29 -8.13 2.43
C ARG A 102 -7.13 -8.76 3.20
N ALA A 103 -6.92 -8.41 4.47
CA ALA A 103 -5.88 -9.01 5.30
C ALA A 103 -6.11 -10.53 5.47
N VAL A 104 -7.36 -10.98 5.64
CA VAL A 104 -7.74 -12.40 5.63
C VAL A 104 -7.30 -13.06 4.34
N SER A 105 -7.66 -12.46 3.18
CA SER A 105 -7.29 -12.97 1.86
C SER A 105 -5.79 -12.98 1.64
N THR A 106 -5.07 -11.95 2.08
CA THR A 106 -3.61 -11.82 1.95
C THR A 106 -2.89 -12.98 2.64
N PHE A 107 -3.27 -13.34 3.86
CA PHE A 107 -2.67 -14.49 4.57
C PHE A 107 -3.08 -15.84 3.98
N ALA A 108 -4.34 -15.99 3.52
CA ALA A 108 -4.79 -17.20 2.84
C ALA A 108 -4.00 -17.46 1.54
N LEU A 109 -3.87 -16.45 0.69
CA LEU A 109 -3.09 -16.52 -0.55
C LEU A 109 -1.60 -16.77 -0.28
N ALA A 110 -1.02 -16.14 0.76
CA ALA A 110 0.37 -16.40 1.14
C ALA A 110 0.60 -17.86 1.57
N ALA A 111 -0.40 -18.50 2.19
CA ALA A 111 -0.33 -19.93 2.52
C ALA A 111 -0.25 -20.79 1.27
N ASP A 112 -0.98 -20.43 0.21
CA ASP A 112 -0.93 -21.13 -1.07
C ASP A 112 0.42 -20.90 -1.78
N GLU A 113 0.93 -19.66 -1.75
CA GLU A 113 2.24 -19.33 -2.32
C GLU A 113 3.40 -20.03 -1.57
N ALA A 114 3.29 -20.22 -0.25
CA ALA A 114 4.29 -21.00 0.49
C ALA A 114 4.48 -22.42 -0.05
N LEU A 115 3.42 -23.02 -0.61
CA LEU A 115 3.42 -24.35 -1.21
C LEU A 115 3.85 -24.35 -2.69
N ARG A 116 3.91 -23.17 -3.33
CA ARG A 116 4.27 -22.99 -4.75
C ARG A 116 5.70 -22.52 -4.97
N ILE A 117 6.50 -22.39 -3.92
CA ILE A 117 7.92 -22.05 -4.05
C ILE A 117 8.64 -23.27 -4.62
N ASP A 118 8.75 -23.29 -5.93
CA ASP A 118 9.30 -24.38 -6.71
C ASP A 118 10.79 -24.20 -7.03
N GLY A 119 11.33 -25.17 -7.77
CA GLY A 119 12.63 -25.14 -8.40
C GLY A 119 12.53 -25.68 -9.81
N ILE A 120 13.58 -25.50 -10.59
CA ILE A 120 13.62 -25.94 -11.99
C ILE A 120 14.82 -26.84 -12.21
N CYS A 121 14.61 -27.91 -12.97
CA CYS A 121 15.68 -28.68 -13.59
C CYS A 121 16.08 -28.02 -14.93
N LEU A 122 17.32 -27.61 -15.06
CA LEU A 122 17.84 -26.93 -16.23
C LEU A 122 18.59 -27.95 -17.14
N PRO A 123 18.24 -28.02 -18.44
CA PRO A 123 19.07 -28.74 -19.40
C PRO A 123 20.36 -27.93 -19.61
N LEU A 124 21.49 -28.49 -19.25
CA LEU A 124 22.81 -27.87 -19.43
C LEU A 124 23.53 -28.34 -20.70
N ASP A 125 23.06 -29.41 -21.30
CA ASP A 125 23.60 -30.05 -22.53
C ASP A 125 23.24 -29.31 -23.84
N ASN A 126 22.60 -28.16 -23.73
CA ASN A 126 22.35 -27.23 -24.85
C ASN A 126 23.65 -26.57 -25.37
N THR A 127 24.77 -26.79 -24.69
CA THR A 127 26.13 -26.45 -25.12
C THR A 127 27.09 -27.55 -24.79
N ALA A 128 28.19 -27.69 -25.57
CA ALA A 128 29.18 -28.74 -25.39
C ALA A 128 29.82 -28.76 -23.99
N VAL A 129 29.94 -27.60 -23.31
CA VAL A 129 30.48 -27.50 -21.94
C VAL A 129 29.54 -28.12 -20.91
N GLY A 130 28.25 -28.15 -21.21
CA GLY A 130 27.21 -28.69 -20.32
C GLY A 130 27.03 -30.25 -20.45
N ASN A 131 27.71 -30.89 -21.38
CA ASN A 131 27.57 -32.32 -21.59
C ASN A 131 27.93 -33.11 -20.32
N GLY A 132 27.09 -34.11 -19.96
CA GLY A 132 27.21 -34.87 -18.72
C GLY A 132 26.99 -34.04 -17.43
N ARG A 133 26.20 -32.98 -17.50
CA ARG A 133 25.82 -32.16 -16.33
C ARG A 133 24.31 -31.90 -16.28
N THR A 134 23.77 -32.00 -15.07
CA THR A 134 22.39 -31.63 -14.76
C THR A 134 22.38 -30.42 -13.81
N GLY A 135 21.63 -29.40 -14.14
CA GLY A 135 21.44 -28.21 -13.30
C GLY A 135 20.10 -28.26 -12.55
N LEU A 136 20.14 -27.99 -11.25
CA LEU A 136 18.95 -27.83 -10.43
C LEU A 136 19.03 -26.48 -9.74
N TYR A 137 17.98 -25.66 -9.77
CA TYR A 137 17.93 -24.52 -8.85
C TYR A 137 16.68 -24.54 -7.97
N ARG A 138 16.82 -24.05 -6.77
CA ARG A 138 15.73 -23.80 -5.83
C ARG A 138 15.82 -22.39 -5.28
N ARG A 139 14.68 -21.86 -4.84
CA ARG A 139 14.64 -20.55 -4.15
C ARG A 139 14.85 -20.74 -2.65
N PHE A 140 15.61 -19.86 -2.04
CA PHE A 140 15.95 -19.84 -0.63
C PHE A 140 15.59 -18.46 -0.01
N PRO A 141 15.15 -18.42 1.25
CA PRO A 141 14.87 -17.17 1.94
C PRO A 141 16.12 -16.30 2.05
N LEU A 142 15.94 -14.98 1.94
CA LEU A 142 17.03 -14.01 2.03
C LEU A 142 17.63 -13.87 3.42
N GLY A 143 16.77 -13.80 4.46
CA GLY A 143 17.14 -13.52 5.82
C GLY A 143 16.19 -12.52 6.49
N PRO A 144 16.64 -11.84 7.58
CA PRO A 144 15.83 -10.81 8.23
C PRO A 144 15.48 -9.66 7.28
N ILE A 145 14.19 -9.30 7.28
CA ILE A 145 13.63 -8.22 6.47
C ILE A 145 13.28 -7.03 7.36
N LEU A 146 13.53 -5.82 6.90
CA LEU A 146 13.01 -4.60 7.49
C LEU A 146 11.81 -4.11 6.67
N GLY A 147 10.62 -4.07 7.30
CA GLY A 147 9.41 -3.50 6.72
C GLY A 147 9.07 -2.15 7.35
N ILE A 148 8.81 -1.13 6.53
CA ILE A 148 8.35 0.17 6.99
C ILE A 148 7.04 0.49 6.28
N THR A 149 5.98 0.83 7.04
CA THR A 149 4.62 0.95 6.52
C THR A 149 3.98 2.31 6.83
N PRO A 150 3.07 2.79 5.96
CA PRO A 150 2.35 4.05 6.13
C PRO A 150 1.11 3.89 7.03
N PHE A 151 0.33 4.97 7.16
CA PHE A 151 -0.84 5.04 8.03
C PHE A 151 -2.17 4.66 7.39
N ASN A 152 -2.27 4.74 6.05
CA ASN A 152 -3.57 4.73 5.34
C ASN A 152 -4.21 3.33 5.20
N PHE A 153 -3.41 2.26 5.25
CA PHE A 153 -3.85 0.87 5.38
C PHE A 153 -3.00 0.18 6.45
N PRO A 154 -3.24 0.52 7.75
CA PRO A 154 -2.33 0.18 8.83
C PRO A 154 -2.26 -1.32 9.15
N LEU A 155 -3.25 -2.09 8.70
CA LEU A 155 -3.27 -3.55 8.80
C LEU A 155 -2.79 -4.19 7.48
N ASN A 156 -3.45 -3.93 6.35
CA ASN A 156 -3.24 -4.72 5.13
C ASN A 156 -1.88 -4.46 4.47
N LEU A 157 -1.34 -3.22 4.52
CA LEU A 157 0.01 -2.96 4.01
C LEU A 157 1.10 -3.60 4.88
N VAL A 158 0.82 -3.84 6.15
CA VAL A 158 1.69 -4.67 7.00
C VAL A 158 1.55 -6.14 6.61
N CYS A 159 0.33 -6.63 6.37
CA CYS A 159 0.08 -8.00 5.93
C CYS A 159 0.80 -8.31 4.60
N HIS A 160 0.81 -7.37 3.64
CA HIS A 160 1.54 -7.51 2.37
C HIS A 160 3.06 -7.65 2.51
N LYS A 161 3.62 -7.32 3.67
CA LYS A 161 5.04 -7.51 3.98
C LYS A 161 5.27 -8.75 4.84
N VAL A 162 4.41 -8.95 5.85
CA VAL A 162 4.55 -10.05 6.81
C VAL A 162 4.18 -11.40 6.21
N ALA A 163 3.05 -11.48 5.49
CA ALA A 163 2.57 -12.75 4.95
C ALA A 163 3.53 -13.37 3.93
N PRO A 164 4.04 -12.66 2.90
CA PRO A 164 5.02 -13.21 1.98
C PRO A 164 6.38 -13.47 2.64
N ALA A 165 6.80 -12.70 3.66
CA ALA A 165 8.02 -12.99 4.41
C ALA A 165 7.95 -14.35 5.09
N ILE A 166 6.85 -14.64 5.79
CA ILE A 166 6.61 -15.94 6.43
C ILE A 166 6.51 -17.05 5.38
N ALA A 167 5.76 -16.83 4.30
CA ALA A 167 5.61 -17.79 3.21
C ALA A 167 6.97 -18.19 2.61
N ALA A 168 7.85 -17.21 2.41
CA ALA A 168 9.20 -17.38 1.90
C ALA A 168 10.18 -18.00 2.91
N GLY A 169 9.82 -18.06 4.21
CA GLY A 169 10.71 -18.55 5.28
C GLY A 169 11.65 -17.49 5.85
N ASN A 170 11.29 -16.21 5.77
CA ASN A 170 12.04 -15.10 6.36
C ASN A 170 11.44 -14.68 7.72
N SER A 171 12.26 -14.05 8.54
CA SER A 171 11.84 -13.22 9.66
C SER A 171 11.72 -11.76 9.25
N ILE A 172 10.91 -10.98 9.98
CA ILE A 172 10.67 -9.59 9.63
C ILE A 172 10.51 -8.70 10.87
N VAL A 173 11.13 -7.52 10.81
CA VAL A 173 10.91 -6.43 11.77
C VAL A 173 10.09 -5.35 11.06
N ILE A 174 8.93 -5.02 11.62
CA ILE A 174 8.03 -3.99 11.11
C ILE A 174 8.16 -2.72 11.94
N LYS A 175 8.43 -1.61 11.27
CA LYS A 175 8.23 -0.27 11.79
C LYS A 175 6.92 0.29 11.22
N PRO A 176 5.80 0.26 11.98
CA PRO A 176 4.54 0.82 11.51
C PRO A 176 4.58 2.37 11.53
N SER A 177 3.57 3.00 10.93
CA SER A 177 3.35 4.42 11.13
C SER A 177 3.21 4.74 12.62
N SER A 178 3.80 5.86 13.05
CA SER A 178 3.68 6.31 14.44
C SER A 178 2.25 6.76 14.80
N GLN A 179 1.45 7.11 13.81
CA GLN A 179 0.06 7.53 14.00
C GLN A 179 -0.90 6.34 14.14
N THR A 180 -0.55 5.19 13.52
CA THR A 180 -1.44 4.02 13.44
C THR A 180 -0.71 2.70 13.79
N PRO A 181 -0.17 2.57 15.00
CA PRO A 181 0.60 1.39 15.38
C PRO A 181 -0.25 0.23 15.94
N MET A 182 -1.49 0.48 16.35
CA MET A 182 -2.29 -0.49 17.11
C MET A 182 -2.69 -1.70 16.28
N SER A 183 -3.09 -1.50 15.02
CA SER A 183 -3.42 -2.61 14.09
C SER A 183 -2.23 -3.56 13.91
N SER A 184 -1.04 -3.00 13.72
CA SER A 184 0.19 -3.79 13.53
C SER A 184 0.59 -4.55 14.79
N LEU A 185 0.44 -3.94 15.98
CA LEU A 185 0.71 -4.61 17.26
C LEU A 185 -0.31 -5.72 17.52
N THR A 186 -1.57 -5.51 17.15
CA THR A 186 -2.60 -6.56 17.24
C THR A 186 -2.28 -7.71 16.27
N LEU A 187 -1.79 -7.43 15.07
CA LEU A 187 -1.34 -8.46 14.13
C LEU A 187 -0.19 -9.29 14.72
N GLN A 188 0.77 -8.66 15.42
CA GLN A 188 1.85 -9.40 16.07
C GLN A 188 1.33 -10.39 17.11
N GLN A 189 0.32 -10.03 17.90
CA GLN A 189 -0.34 -10.94 18.84
C GLN A 189 -1.00 -12.11 18.11
N ILE A 190 -1.74 -11.82 17.02
CA ILE A 190 -2.38 -12.84 16.20
C ILE A 190 -1.35 -13.83 15.61
N VAL A 191 -0.21 -13.33 15.16
CA VAL A 191 0.88 -14.17 14.63
C VAL A 191 1.46 -15.09 15.73
N ALA A 192 1.60 -14.58 16.96
CA ALA A 192 2.03 -15.38 18.10
C ALA A 192 0.99 -16.43 18.48
N ASP A 193 -0.30 -16.08 18.52
CA ASP A 193 -1.43 -16.99 18.82
C ASP A 193 -1.56 -18.09 17.76
N ALA A 194 -1.14 -17.82 16.53
CA ALA A 194 -1.09 -18.83 15.47
C ALA A 194 0.04 -19.85 15.66
N GLY A 195 0.97 -19.62 16.58
CA GLY A 195 2.01 -20.56 16.96
C GLY A 195 3.31 -20.42 16.15
N LEU A 196 3.54 -19.29 15.48
CA LEU A 196 4.84 -19.05 14.86
C LEU A 196 5.96 -18.93 15.91
N PRO A 197 7.21 -19.30 15.58
CA PRO A 197 8.33 -19.10 16.46
C PRO A 197 8.47 -17.64 16.89
N GLN A 198 8.76 -17.42 18.15
CA GLN A 198 8.98 -16.08 18.69
C GLN A 198 10.11 -15.38 17.93
N GLY A 199 9.92 -14.09 17.63
CA GLY A 199 10.90 -13.29 16.87
C GLY A 199 10.77 -13.37 15.34
N VAL A 200 9.93 -14.25 14.78
CA VAL A 200 9.65 -14.26 13.32
C VAL A 200 9.02 -12.93 12.88
N LEU A 201 8.11 -12.40 13.68
CA LEU A 201 7.59 -11.04 13.54
C LEU A 201 7.89 -10.23 14.79
N ASN A 202 8.55 -9.09 14.63
CA ASN A 202 8.66 -8.05 15.66
C ASN A 202 8.09 -6.75 15.12
N VAL A 203 7.13 -6.15 15.83
CA VAL A 203 6.55 -4.84 15.50
C VAL A 203 7.07 -3.81 16.48
N VAL A 204 7.80 -2.81 15.97
CA VAL A 204 8.46 -1.79 16.81
C VAL A 204 7.99 -0.40 16.36
N PRO A 205 6.89 0.13 16.94
CA PRO A 205 6.56 1.54 16.79
C PRO A 205 7.70 2.40 17.33
N CYS A 206 8.29 3.23 16.51
CA CYS A 206 9.39 4.12 16.91
C CYS A 206 9.45 5.36 15.99
N PRO A 207 10.14 6.42 16.40
CA PRO A 207 10.44 7.54 15.51
C PRO A 207 11.20 7.08 14.26
N SER A 208 10.94 7.71 13.11
CA SER A 208 11.61 7.37 11.84
C SER A 208 13.14 7.52 11.92
N SER A 209 13.62 8.43 12.77
CA SER A 209 15.05 8.62 13.04
C SER A 209 15.71 7.40 13.73
N VAL A 210 14.94 6.58 14.43
CA VAL A 210 15.42 5.32 15.03
C VAL A 210 15.57 4.25 13.95
N ALA A 211 14.48 3.88 13.29
CA ALA A 211 14.49 2.84 12.25
C ALA A 211 15.44 3.17 11.09
N GLY A 212 15.52 4.46 10.72
CA GLY A 212 16.42 4.94 9.67
C GLY A 212 17.91 4.66 9.90
N LYS A 213 18.33 4.46 11.15
CA LYS A 213 19.73 4.10 11.49
C LYS A 213 20.05 2.63 11.18
N PHE A 214 19.04 1.78 11.10
CA PHE A 214 19.21 0.35 10.85
C PHE A 214 19.10 -0.03 9.37
N VAL A 215 18.72 0.90 8.48
CA VAL A 215 18.55 0.62 7.05
C VAL A 215 19.83 0.09 6.40
N SER A 216 21.01 0.50 6.89
CA SER A 216 22.32 0.04 6.43
C SER A 216 22.90 -1.12 7.28
N ASP A 217 22.16 -1.64 8.26
CA ASP A 217 22.65 -2.71 9.12
C ASP A 217 22.83 -4.01 8.32
N PRO A 218 24.00 -4.65 8.36
CA PRO A 218 24.33 -5.83 7.52
C PRO A 218 23.48 -7.07 7.86
N ARG A 219 22.81 -7.12 9.00
CA ARG A 219 21.86 -8.17 9.37
C ARG A 219 20.61 -8.12 8.50
N ILE A 220 20.21 -6.92 8.02
CA ILE A 220 19.04 -6.75 7.15
C ILE A 220 19.43 -7.19 5.72
N LYS A 221 18.67 -8.14 5.18
CA LYS A 221 18.86 -8.67 3.83
C LYS A 221 17.94 -8.03 2.81
N MET A 222 16.81 -7.49 3.26
CA MET A 222 15.87 -6.77 2.41
C MET A 222 15.21 -5.62 3.19
N LEU A 223 15.04 -4.49 2.52
CA LEU A 223 14.18 -3.39 2.91
C LEU A 223 12.92 -3.42 2.05
N THR A 224 11.75 -3.48 2.66
CA THR A 224 10.47 -3.26 1.99
C THR A 224 9.79 -2.03 2.59
N PHE A 225 9.60 -1.02 1.77
CA PHE A 225 9.08 0.28 2.19
C PHE A 225 7.81 0.65 1.42
N THR A 226 6.80 1.14 2.13
CA THR A 226 5.64 1.80 1.53
C THR A 226 5.47 3.17 2.18
N GLY A 227 5.40 4.22 1.36
CA GLY A 227 5.29 5.61 1.81
C GLY A 227 5.61 6.63 0.72
N SER A 228 6.06 7.84 1.09
CA SER A 228 6.36 8.89 0.12
C SER A 228 7.60 8.59 -0.73
N ALA A 229 7.60 9.08 -1.97
CA ALA A 229 8.70 8.89 -2.92
C ALA A 229 10.03 9.43 -2.39
N GLU A 230 10.04 10.64 -1.86
CA GLU A 230 11.24 11.27 -1.31
C GLU A 230 11.92 10.39 -0.24
N ILE A 231 11.12 9.89 0.71
CA ILE A 231 11.64 9.03 1.78
C ILE A 231 12.11 7.68 1.23
N GLY A 232 11.33 7.05 0.35
CA GLY A 232 11.64 5.74 -0.21
C GLY A 232 12.96 5.73 -0.99
N TRP A 233 13.15 6.69 -1.88
CA TRP A 233 14.40 6.81 -2.65
C TRP A 233 15.60 7.15 -1.76
N GLY A 234 15.39 7.99 -0.73
CA GLY A 234 16.44 8.26 0.27
C GLY A 234 16.80 7.04 1.13
N LEU A 235 15.85 6.16 1.45
CA LEU A 235 16.11 4.88 2.13
C LEU A 235 16.88 3.92 1.23
N LYS A 236 16.51 3.81 -0.06
CA LYS A 236 17.23 2.99 -1.03
C LYS A 236 18.71 3.35 -1.13
N GLN A 237 19.02 4.65 -1.19
CA GLN A 237 20.42 5.11 -1.24
C GLN A 237 21.23 4.63 -0.03
N ARG A 238 20.59 4.45 1.12
CA ARG A 238 21.24 4.03 2.38
C ARG A 238 21.22 2.53 2.64
N ALA A 239 20.42 1.77 1.87
CA ALA A 239 20.18 0.35 2.12
C ALA A 239 21.40 -0.57 1.87
N ALA A 240 22.56 -0.03 1.53
CA ALA A 240 23.81 -0.74 1.30
C ALA A 240 23.65 -1.95 0.35
N LYS A 241 23.85 -3.18 0.85
CA LYS A 241 23.72 -4.44 0.07
C LYS A 241 22.36 -5.11 0.21
N ALA A 242 21.45 -4.55 1.00
CA ALA A 242 20.11 -5.12 1.15
C ALA A 242 19.32 -5.00 -0.17
N ARG A 243 18.52 -6.01 -0.50
CA ARG A 243 17.53 -5.89 -1.57
C ARG A 243 16.49 -4.86 -1.17
N VAL A 244 15.93 -4.12 -2.13
CA VAL A 244 14.98 -3.05 -1.83
C VAL A 244 13.75 -3.17 -2.72
N THR A 245 12.57 -3.16 -2.11
CA THR A 245 11.29 -2.92 -2.78
C THR A 245 10.66 -1.65 -2.23
N LEU A 246 10.14 -0.83 -3.12
CA LEU A 246 9.53 0.46 -2.82
C LEU A 246 8.14 0.54 -3.43
N GLU A 247 7.14 0.78 -2.60
CA GLU A 247 5.78 1.11 -2.99
C GLU A 247 5.53 2.57 -2.56
N LEU A 248 5.50 3.46 -3.54
CA LEU A 248 5.54 4.89 -3.29
C LEU A 248 4.25 5.59 -3.75
N GLY A 249 4.28 6.90 -3.77
CA GLY A 249 3.12 7.72 -4.12
C GLY A 249 2.75 7.66 -5.59
N GLY A 250 1.60 8.26 -5.91
CA GLY A 250 1.09 8.42 -7.26
C GLY A 250 0.20 9.65 -7.39
N ASN A 251 0.02 10.14 -8.59
CA ASN A 251 -1.08 11.06 -8.94
C ASN A 251 -1.89 10.44 -10.09
N ALA A 252 -2.53 9.33 -9.77
CA ALA A 252 -3.15 8.44 -10.75
C ALA A 252 -4.17 9.15 -11.62
N ALA A 253 -4.15 8.81 -12.90
CA ALA A 253 -5.05 9.36 -13.90
C ALA A 253 -6.06 8.32 -14.39
N THR A 254 -7.22 8.80 -14.85
CA THR A 254 -8.21 7.97 -15.55
C THR A 254 -8.67 8.68 -16.82
N ILE A 255 -8.69 7.95 -17.94
CA ILE A 255 -9.19 8.41 -19.24
C ILE A 255 -10.66 7.98 -19.38
N VAL A 256 -11.51 8.91 -19.83
CA VAL A 256 -12.93 8.66 -20.12
C VAL A 256 -13.20 8.95 -21.59
N GLU A 257 -13.44 7.91 -22.36
CA GLU A 257 -13.79 7.96 -23.78
C GLU A 257 -15.31 8.12 -24.00
N PRO A 258 -15.76 8.67 -25.12
CA PRO A 258 -17.19 8.91 -25.37
C PRO A 258 -18.01 7.64 -25.60
N ASP A 259 -17.39 6.50 -25.81
CA ASP A 259 -18.01 5.20 -26.08
C ASP A 259 -18.25 4.35 -24.80
N CYS A 260 -17.99 4.91 -23.62
CA CYS A 260 -18.23 4.24 -22.34
C CYS A 260 -19.60 4.59 -21.73
N ASP A 261 -19.99 3.84 -20.70
CA ASP A 261 -21.10 4.21 -19.83
C ASP A 261 -20.68 5.37 -18.89
N LEU A 262 -21.11 6.59 -19.25
CA LEU A 262 -20.75 7.81 -18.51
C LEU A 262 -21.28 7.82 -17.07
N VAL A 263 -22.45 7.21 -16.82
CA VAL A 263 -23.04 7.17 -15.48
C VAL A 263 -22.23 6.25 -14.56
N ASP A 264 -21.87 5.06 -15.04
CA ASP A 264 -21.01 4.13 -14.30
C ASP A 264 -19.61 4.72 -14.10
N ALA A 265 -19.04 5.33 -15.15
CA ALA A 265 -17.73 5.98 -15.07
C ALA A 265 -17.73 7.11 -14.02
N ALA A 266 -18.70 8.02 -14.04
CA ALA A 266 -18.80 9.12 -13.10
C ALA A 266 -18.95 8.63 -11.65
N ARG A 267 -19.77 7.60 -11.41
CA ARG A 267 -19.97 7.03 -10.08
C ARG A 267 -18.72 6.34 -9.55
N ARG A 268 -18.05 5.51 -10.36
CA ARG A 268 -16.79 4.86 -9.97
C ARG A 268 -15.69 5.87 -9.70
N LEU A 269 -15.59 6.92 -10.53
CA LEU A 269 -14.60 7.98 -10.37
C LEU A 269 -14.85 8.81 -9.10
N ALA A 270 -16.10 9.11 -8.75
CA ALA A 270 -16.43 9.82 -7.50
C ALA A 270 -16.01 8.99 -6.27
N VAL A 271 -16.34 7.70 -6.24
CA VAL A 271 -15.89 6.79 -5.17
C VAL A 271 -14.38 6.64 -5.18
N GLY A 272 -13.75 6.48 -6.35
CA GLY A 272 -12.31 6.31 -6.51
C GLY A 272 -11.49 7.53 -6.07
N ALA A 273 -12.03 8.74 -6.22
CA ALA A 273 -11.36 9.98 -5.84
C ALA A 273 -11.50 10.30 -4.34
N PHE A 274 -12.66 10.01 -3.74
CA PHE A 274 -12.99 10.53 -2.41
C PHE A 274 -13.02 9.47 -1.29
N SER A 275 -12.92 8.18 -1.61
CA SER A 275 -12.80 7.13 -0.59
C SER A 275 -11.60 7.39 0.32
N ASN A 276 -11.81 7.24 1.64
CA ASN A 276 -10.80 7.49 2.67
C ASN A 276 -10.16 8.88 2.55
N ALA A 277 -10.94 9.89 2.14
CA ALA A 277 -10.49 11.25 1.88
C ALA A 277 -9.33 11.33 0.86
N GLY A 278 -9.31 10.46 -0.16
CA GLY A 278 -8.25 10.43 -1.17
C GLY A 278 -6.87 9.98 -0.66
N GLN A 279 -6.76 9.50 0.57
CA GLN A 279 -5.49 9.08 1.18
C GLN A 279 -5.11 7.65 0.74
N ILE A 280 -5.04 7.43 -0.56
CA ILE A 280 -4.73 6.15 -1.22
C ILE A 280 -3.74 6.44 -2.36
N CYS A 281 -2.65 5.69 -2.44
CA CYS A 281 -1.59 5.90 -3.45
C CYS A 281 -2.08 5.76 -4.91
N ILE A 282 -3.20 5.09 -5.13
CA ILE A 282 -3.89 4.91 -6.41
C ILE A 282 -5.23 5.66 -6.48
N SER A 283 -5.48 6.60 -5.55
CA SER A 283 -6.67 7.46 -5.60
C SER A 283 -6.74 8.22 -6.93
N VAL A 284 -7.94 8.35 -7.47
CA VAL A 284 -8.16 9.09 -8.72
C VAL A 284 -7.93 10.57 -8.46
N GLN A 285 -6.78 11.08 -8.90
CA GLN A 285 -6.45 12.50 -8.75
C GLN A 285 -6.69 13.28 -10.04
N ARG A 286 -6.41 12.68 -11.22
CA ARG A 286 -6.56 13.32 -12.52
C ARG A 286 -7.56 12.54 -13.38
N ILE A 287 -8.55 13.24 -13.92
CA ILE A 287 -9.58 12.66 -14.80
C ILE A 287 -9.52 13.41 -16.12
N TYR A 288 -9.24 12.68 -17.21
CA TYR A 288 -9.19 13.20 -18.55
C TYR A 288 -10.42 12.72 -19.33
N VAL A 289 -11.29 13.64 -19.72
CA VAL A 289 -12.56 13.35 -20.38
C VAL A 289 -12.52 13.85 -21.84
N HIS A 290 -12.92 13.02 -22.79
CA HIS A 290 -13.02 13.44 -24.18
C HIS A 290 -13.96 14.66 -24.34
N GLU A 291 -13.54 15.69 -25.10
CA GLU A 291 -14.25 16.97 -25.17
C GLU A 291 -15.73 16.83 -25.57
N SER A 292 -16.08 15.85 -26.41
CA SER A 292 -17.45 15.63 -26.88
C SER A 292 -18.44 15.23 -25.80
N VAL A 293 -17.97 14.72 -24.65
CA VAL A 293 -18.80 14.27 -23.53
C VAL A 293 -18.46 14.99 -22.23
N PHE A 294 -17.57 15.99 -22.28
CA PHE A 294 -17.04 16.66 -21.08
C PHE A 294 -18.14 17.30 -20.22
N ASP A 295 -19.03 18.09 -20.84
CA ASP A 295 -20.09 18.79 -20.08
C ASP A 295 -21.08 17.81 -19.49
N ALA A 296 -21.52 16.80 -20.25
CA ALA A 296 -22.42 15.75 -19.75
C ALA A 296 -21.77 14.94 -18.62
N PHE A 297 -20.49 14.62 -18.71
CA PHE A 297 -19.74 13.95 -17.65
C PHE A 297 -19.67 14.83 -16.41
N MET A 298 -19.33 16.12 -16.55
CA MET A 298 -19.21 17.04 -15.41
C MET A 298 -20.52 17.18 -14.66
N ASP A 299 -21.66 17.33 -15.36
CA ASP A 299 -22.97 17.42 -14.74
C ASP A 299 -23.29 16.18 -13.89
N LEU A 300 -23.07 14.98 -14.46
CA LEU A 300 -23.24 13.71 -13.77
C LEU A 300 -22.29 13.58 -12.56
N PHE A 301 -21.02 13.87 -12.75
CA PHE A 301 -19.97 13.70 -11.74
C PHE A 301 -20.22 14.59 -10.52
N LEU A 302 -20.53 15.89 -10.76
CA LEU A 302 -20.84 16.82 -9.67
C LEU A 302 -22.12 16.44 -8.93
N GLN A 303 -23.16 15.99 -9.65
CA GLN A 303 -24.42 15.53 -9.05
C GLN A 303 -24.19 14.28 -8.18
N ILE A 304 -23.43 13.31 -8.65
CA ILE A 304 -23.13 12.10 -7.90
C ILE A 304 -22.33 12.42 -6.64
N ILE A 305 -21.34 13.32 -6.72
CA ILE A 305 -20.57 13.74 -5.54
C ILE A 305 -21.48 14.36 -4.48
N ASP A 306 -22.37 15.26 -4.89
CA ASP A 306 -23.28 15.96 -3.97
C ASP A 306 -24.25 15.00 -3.25
N HIS A 307 -24.75 13.97 -3.94
CA HIS A 307 -25.77 13.07 -3.43
C HIS A 307 -25.23 11.77 -2.80
N GLU A 308 -24.13 11.23 -3.31
CA GLU A 308 -23.65 9.89 -2.95
C GLU A 308 -22.36 9.90 -2.11
N ILE A 309 -21.56 10.99 -2.11
CA ILE A 309 -20.30 11.03 -1.37
C ILE A 309 -20.47 11.71 -0.01
N LYS A 310 -20.83 10.91 0.98
CA LYS A 310 -21.02 11.40 2.36
C LYS A 310 -19.67 11.57 3.06
N CYS A 311 -19.48 12.75 3.67
CA CYS A 311 -18.31 13.07 4.48
C CYS A 311 -18.68 13.19 5.96
N GLY A 312 -17.76 12.80 6.86
CA GLY A 312 -18.00 13.03 8.28
C GLY A 312 -17.41 11.99 9.22
N ASP A 313 -18.21 11.55 10.21
CA ASP A 313 -17.82 10.62 11.25
C ASP A 313 -17.45 9.25 10.65
N PRO A 314 -16.22 8.76 10.83
CA PRO A 314 -15.82 7.45 10.31
C PRO A 314 -16.57 6.27 10.95
N ALA A 315 -17.31 6.48 12.04
CA ALA A 315 -18.15 5.46 12.64
C ALA A 315 -19.50 5.27 11.91
N ASP A 316 -19.92 6.25 11.13
CA ASP A 316 -21.14 6.17 10.32
C ASP A 316 -20.88 5.27 9.10
N PRO A 317 -21.67 4.19 8.91
CA PRO A 317 -21.46 3.23 7.81
C PRO A 317 -21.67 3.81 6.40
N ASP A 318 -22.39 4.92 6.27
CA ASP A 318 -22.63 5.59 4.98
C ASP A 318 -21.50 6.55 4.59
N VAL A 319 -20.61 6.90 5.52
CA VAL A 319 -19.50 7.78 5.23
C VAL A 319 -18.46 7.07 4.37
N ILE A 320 -18.04 7.74 3.29
CA ILE A 320 -16.99 7.31 2.36
C ILE A 320 -15.73 8.18 2.54
N CYS A 321 -15.94 9.49 2.75
CA CYS A 321 -14.88 10.47 2.93
C CYS A 321 -14.74 10.81 4.42
N GLY A 322 -13.80 10.18 5.10
CA GLY A 322 -13.47 10.42 6.51
C GLY A 322 -12.54 11.62 6.70
N PRO A 323 -11.92 11.77 7.89
CA PRO A 323 -10.94 12.82 8.15
C PRO A 323 -9.60 12.56 7.45
N MET A 324 -8.85 13.62 7.19
CA MET A 324 -7.41 13.55 6.97
C MET A 324 -6.72 13.03 8.24
N ILE A 325 -5.58 12.38 8.08
CA ILE A 325 -4.87 11.72 9.20
C ILE A 325 -4.47 12.70 10.33
N ASP A 326 -4.20 13.94 9.99
CA ASP A 326 -3.88 15.02 10.95
C ASP A 326 -4.17 16.40 10.37
N THR A 327 -4.06 17.40 11.23
CA THR A 327 -4.33 18.81 10.90
C THR A 327 -3.32 19.35 9.89
N ALA A 328 -2.05 18.95 9.96
CA ALA A 328 -1.02 19.43 9.04
C ALA A 328 -1.30 19.01 7.59
N ASN A 329 -1.75 17.76 7.40
CA ASN A 329 -2.17 17.27 6.07
C ASN A 329 -3.47 17.97 5.61
N ALA A 330 -4.42 18.23 6.52
CA ALA A 330 -5.62 18.97 6.20
C ALA A 330 -5.31 20.42 5.77
N ASP A 331 -4.42 21.09 6.50
CA ASP A 331 -3.99 22.47 6.19
C ASP A 331 -3.26 22.54 4.85
N ARG A 332 -2.40 21.56 4.54
CA ARG A 332 -1.70 21.45 3.25
C ARG A 332 -2.68 21.36 2.07
N ILE A 333 -3.73 20.55 2.18
CA ILE A 333 -4.75 20.43 1.11
C ILE A 333 -5.52 21.73 0.94
N GLU A 334 -5.91 22.39 2.04
CA GLU A 334 -6.57 23.72 1.96
C GLU A 334 -5.68 24.78 1.30
N GLU A 335 -4.39 24.78 1.61
CA GLU A 335 -3.42 25.67 0.98
C GLU A 335 -3.34 25.43 -0.53
N TRP A 336 -3.26 24.18 -0.96
CA TRP A 336 -3.18 23.84 -2.39
C TRP A 336 -4.47 24.17 -3.15
N ILE A 337 -5.65 23.93 -2.54
CA ILE A 337 -6.94 24.35 -3.10
C ILE A 337 -7.00 25.88 -3.22
N LYS A 338 -6.50 26.61 -2.23
CA LYS A 338 -6.43 28.07 -2.27
C LYS A 338 -5.49 28.56 -3.38
N GLU A 339 -4.32 27.95 -3.53
CA GLU A 339 -3.35 28.26 -4.60
C GLU A 339 -4.01 28.13 -5.99
N ALA A 340 -4.73 27.02 -6.24
CA ALA A 340 -5.47 26.83 -7.47
C ALA A 340 -6.55 27.90 -7.69
N ARG A 341 -7.34 28.22 -6.66
CA ARG A 341 -8.36 29.26 -6.74
C ARG A 341 -7.77 30.64 -7.05
N ASP A 342 -6.67 31.00 -6.38
CA ASP A 342 -6.01 32.30 -6.56
C ASP A 342 -5.37 32.42 -7.95
N SER A 343 -5.06 31.29 -8.62
CA SER A 343 -4.59 31.22 -10.02
C SER A 343 -5.72 31.34 -11.05
N GLY A 344 -6.98 31.41 -10.63
CA GLY A 344 -8.15 31.56 -11.50
C GLY A 344 -8.82 30.26 -11.91
N ASP A 345 -8.44 29.14 -11.31
CA ASP A 345 -9.02 27.83 -11.57
C ASP A 345 -10.47 27.74 -11.06
N LYS A 346 -11.29 26.97 -11.76
CA LYS A 346 -12.67 26.73 -11.33
C LYS A 346 -12.71 25.65 -10.25
N VAL A 347 -13.22 26.01 -9.07
CA VAL A 347 -13.28 25.15 -7.89
C VAL A 347 -14.73 24.82 -7.55
N HIS A 348 -15.10 23.54 -7.61
CA HIS A 348 -16.38 23.01 -7.12
C HIS A 348 -16.13 22.31 -5.78
N ARG A 349 -16.74 22.82 -4.71
CA ARG A 349 -16.52 22.32 -3.36
C ARG A 349 -17.84 21.97 -2.69
N PHE A 350 -17.92 20.74 -2.15
CA PHE A 350 -19.14 20.14 -1.58
C PHE A 350 -19.18 20.28 -0.06
N GLY A 351 -19.24 21.51 0.44
CA GLY A 351 -19.34 21.80 1.88
C GLY A 351 -18.20 22.63 2.45
N LYS A 352 -18.09 22.63 3.78
CA LYS A 352 -17.05 23.35 4.52
C LYS A 352 -16.21 22.37 5.33
N ARG A 353 -14.93 22.68 5.50
CA ARG A 353 -14.04 21.93 6.38
C ARG A 353 -14.55 21.90 7.82
N GLN A 354 -14.49 20.72 8.46
CA GLN A 354 -14.82 20.52 9.87
C GLN A 354 -13.66 19.76 10.54
N GLY A 355 -12.82 20.47 11.27
CA GLY A 355 -11.61 19.88 11.85
C GLY A 355 -10.68 19.32 10.75
N ASN A 356 -10.44 18.01 10.79
CA ASN A 356 -9.65 17.32 9.78
C ASN A 356 -10.50 16.76 8.61
N VAL A 357 -11.82 16.89 8.65
CA VAL A 357 -12.69 16.49 7.53
C VAL A 357 -12.70 17.62 6.50
N ILE A 358 -12.13 17.35 5.33
CA ILE A 358 -12.17 18.23 4.15
C ILE A 358 -13.24 17.66 3.21
N PRO A 359 -14.18 18.52 2.74
CA PRO A 359 -15.18 18.07 1.78
C PRO A 359 -14.55 17.77 0.41
N PRO A 360 -15.16 16.89 -0.40
CA PRO A 360 -14.78 16.67 -1.78
C PRO A 360 -14.62 17.99 -2.53
N THR A 361 -13.55 18.10 -3.30
CA THR A 361 -13.26 19.28 -4.09
C THR A 361 -12.87 18.86 -5.50
N VAL A 362 -13.56 19.38 -6.50
CA VAL A 362 -13.28 19.17 -7.91
C VAL A 362 -12.73 20.45 -8.52
N LEU A 363 -11.63 20.33 -9.23
CA LEU A 363 -10.95 21.45 -9.90
C LEU A 363 -10.99 21.21 -11.42
N THR A 364 -11.23 22.29 -12.18
CA THR A 364 -11.17 22.26 -13.66
C THR A 364 -10.34 23.40 -14.17
N LYS A 365 -9.71 23.21 -15.35
CA LYS A 365 -8.81 24.18 -15.99
C LYS A 365 -7.59 24.53 -15.14
N VAL A 366 -7.06 23.57 -14.41
CA VAL A 366 -5.92 23.74 -13.50
C VAL A 366 -4.63 23.91 -14.30
N ASP A 367 -3.81 24.89 -13.93
CA ASP A 367 -2.44 24.97 -14.44
C ASP A 367 -1.67 23.71 -14.03
N PRO A 368 -1.16 22.91 -14.96
CA PRO A 368 -0.48 21.63 -14.68
C PRO A 368 0.78 21.80 -13.79
N ARG A 369 1.31 23.01 -13.68
CA ARG A 369 2.49 23.32 -12.84
C ARG A 369 2.16 23.53 -11.35
N LEU A 370 0.89 23.70 -11.02
CA LEU A 370 0.47 23.84 -9.61
C LEU A 370 0.70 22.54 -8.84
N ARG A 371 1.08 22.66 -7.57
CA ARG A 371 1.37 21.50 -6.68
C ARG A 371 0.22 20.50 -6.64
N ILE A 372 -1.01 20.98 -6.68
CA ILE A 372 -2.21 20.13 -6.64
C ILE A 372 -2.35 19.24 -7.88
N CYS A 373 -1.70 19.61 -9.01
CA CYS A 373 -1.67 18.84 -10.24
C CYS A 373 -0.38 18.00 -10.38
N ASP A 374 0.79 18.60 -10.11
CA ASP A 374 2.10 17.96 -10.31
C ASP A 374 2.49 16.98 -9.20
N CYS A 375 2.03 17.22 -7.95
CA CYS A 375 2.35 16.38 -6.82
C CYS A 375 1.22 15.42 -6.47
N GLU A 376 1.54 14.39 -5.68
CA GLU A 376 0.53 13.55 -5.03
C GLU A 376 -0.26 14.38 -4.01
N ALA A 377 -1.55 14.59 -4.25
CA ALA A 377 -2.38 15.37 -3.32
C ALA A 377 -2.62 14.62 -2.01
N PHE A 378 -2.86 13.31 -2.07
CA PHE A 378 -3.18 12.48 -0.91
C PHE A 378 -4.26 13.11 -0.02
N GLY A 379 -5.32 13.59 -0.69
CA GLY A 379 -6.42 14.35 -0.11
C GLY A 379 -7.67 14.28 -0.99
N PRO A 380 -8.85 14.75 -0.53
CA PRO A 380 -10.12 14.60 -1.23
C PRO A 380 -10.27 15.63 -2.36
N VAL A 381 -9.39 15.55 -3.36
CA VAL A 381 -9.33 16.46 -4.50
C VAL A 381 -9.26 15.65 -5.80
N ALA A 382 -10.08 16.02 -6.78
CA ALA A 382 -10.01 15.51 -8.14
C ALA A 382 -9.86 16.69 -9.14
N ILE A 383 -9.01 16.49 -10.14
CA ILE A 383 -8.79 17.44 -11.24
C ILE A 383 -9.41 16.82 -12.47
N VAL A 384 -10.31 17.56 -13.13
CA VAL A 384 -10.96 17.13 -14.36
C VAL A 384 -10.58 18.07 -15.49
N ASP A 385 -10.01 17.51 -16.56
CA ASP A 385 -9.63 18.26 -17.75
C ASP A 385 -10.09 17.51 -19.03
N SER A 386 -10.25 18.25 -20.13
CA SER A 386 -10.66 17.67 -21.40
C SER A 386 -9.47 17.35 -22.29
N TYR A 387 -9.70 16.47 -23.26
CA TYR A 387 -8.77 16.17 -24.35
C TYR A 387 -9.53 15.97 -25.67
N LYS A 388 -8.84 16.11 -26.81
CA LYS A 388 -9.41 16.02 -28.15
C LYS A 388 -9.10 14.72 -28.87
N SER A 389 -7.94 14.16 -28.64
CA SER A 389 -7.52 12.91 -29.27
C SER A 389 -6.98 11.93 -28.22
N PHE A 390 -7.11 10.64 -28.48
CA PHE A 390 -6.61 9.61 -27.58
C PHE A 390 -5.10 9.70 -27.34
N ASP A 391 -4.33 10.14 -28.34
CA ASP A 391 -2.89 10.40 -28.19
C ASP A 391 -2.60 11.53 -27.21
N GLU A 392 -3.41 12.58 -27.22
CA GLU A 392 -3.33 13.66 -26.22
C GLU A 392 -3.63 13.14 -24.83
N ALA A 393 -4.65 12.28 -24.68
CA ALA A 393 -4.96 11.67 -23.37
C ALA A 393 -3.79 10.84 -22.83
N ILE A 394 -3.18 10.00 -23.68
CA ILE A 394 -1.98 9.22 -23.31
C ILE A 394 -0.83 10.15 -22.90
N ALA A 395 -0.57 11.21 -23.67
CA ALA A 395 0.48 12.18 -23.36
C ALA A 395 0.23 12.86 -22.00
N LYS A 396 -1.02 13.31 -21.72
CA LYS A 396 -1.40 13.91 -20.43
C LYS A 396 -1.25 12.93 -19.26
N VAL A 397 -1.57 11.67 -19.43
CA VAL A 397 -1.38 10.65 -18.37
C VAL A 397 0.10 10.44 -18.08
N ASN A 398 0.92 10.35 -19.13
CA ASN A 398 2.37 10.13 -19.01
C ASN A 398 3.14 11.36 -18.53
N ASP A 399 2.57 12.57 -18.66
CA ASP A 399 3.14 13.82 -18.12
C ASP A 399 3.00 13.85 -16.59
N SER A 400 3.80 13.01 -15.97
CA SER A 400 3.89 12.88 -14.53
C SER A 400 5.21 12.19 -14.15
N LYS A 401 5.80 12.61 -13.05
CA LYS A 401 6.92 11.89 -12.42
C LYS A 401 6.51 10.56 -11.77
N PHE A 402 5.21 10.35 -11.59
CA PHE A 402 4.64 9.13 -11.04
C PHE A 402 4.13 8.19 -12.14
N GLY A 403 4.07 6.90 -11.84
CA GLY A 403 3.54 5.89 -12.75
C GLY A 403 3.08 4.64 -11.99
N LEU A 404 2.12 4.80 -11.03
CA LEU A 404 1.66 3.66 -10.25
C LEU A 404 0.56 2.90 -10.99
N GLN A 405 -0.58 3.52 -11.22
CA GLN A 405 -1.74 2.89 -11.86
C GLN A 405 -2.59 3.92 -12.60
N ALA A 406 -3.25 3.51 -13.68
CA ALA A 406 -4.18 4.33 -14.45
C ALA A 406 -5.48 3.57 -14.72
N GLY A 407 -6.60 4.31 -14.82
CA GLY A 407 -7.89 3.80 -15.28
C GLY A 407 -8.17 4.19 -16.72
N ILE A 408 -9.01 3.42 -17.40
CA ILE A 408 -9.53 3.75 -18.72
C ILE A 408 -10.95 3.23 -18.90
N PHE A 409 -11.87 4.10 -19.26
CA PHE A 409 -13.25 3.77 -19.63
C PHE A 409 -13.41 3.88 -21.14
N THR A 410 -13.57 2.77 -21.83
CA THR A 410 -13.79 2.66 -23.28
C THR A 410 -14.35 1.28 -23.63
N SER A 411 -15.11 1.18 -24.68
CA SER A 411 -15.51 -0.09 -25.31
C SER A 411 -14.59 -0.49 -26.48
N ASP A 412 -13.67 0.41 -26.90
CA ASP A 412 -12.72 0.17 -27.99
C ASP A 412 -11.49 -0.59 -27.52
N ILE A 413 -11.42 -1.87 -27.87
CA ILE A 413 -10.27 -2.74 -27.53
C ILE A 413 -8.96 -2.24 -28.19
N GLY A 414 -9.03 -1.56 -29.33
CA GLY A 414 -7.87 -0.99 -30.01
C GLY A 414 -7.24 0.12 -29.18
N LYS A 415 -8.05 1.02 -28.62
CA LYS A 415 -7.62 2.07 -27.69
C LYS A 415 -7.08 1.48 -26.40
N LEU A 416 -7.75 0.47 -25.82
CA LEU A 416 -7.26 -0.23 -24.64
C LEU A 416 -5.87 -0.83 -24.88
N MET A 417 -5.69 -1.55 -25.99
CA MET A 417 -4.39 -2.16 -26.32
C MET A 417 -3.31 -1.13 -26.65
N LYS A 418 -3.68 0.03 -27.18
CA LYS A 418 -2.76 1.15 -27.34
C LYS A 418 -2.35 1.73 -25.99
N ALA A 419 -3.31 2.01 -25.10
CA ALA A 419 -3.03 2.45 -23.72
C ALA A 419 -2.11 1.47 -23.01
N PHE A 420 -2.34 0.15 -23.13
CA PHE A 420 -1.51 -0.88 -22.49
C PHE A 420 -0.05 -0.86 -22.96
N ARG A 421 0.22 -0.49 -24.21
CA ARG A 421 1.58 -0.38 -24.72
C ARG A 421 2.27 0.95 -24.42
N GLU A 422 1.49 2.04 -24.29
CA GLU A 422 2.05 3.39 -24.32
C GLU A 422 1.96 4.14 -22.98
N LEU A 423 1.10 3.70 -22.05
CA LEU A 423 1.05 4.29 -20.71
C LEU A 423 2.21 3.81 -19.84
N GLU A 424 2.93 4.75 -19.27
CA GLU A 424 4.11 4.52 -18.43
C GLU A 424 3.73 4.31 -16.95
N VAL A 425 2.88 3.29 -16.70
CA VAL A 425 2.36 2.94 -15.38
C VAL A 425 2.56 1.47 -15.08
N GLY A 426 2.52 1.11 -13.80
CA GLY A 426 2.63 -0.28 -13.35
C GLY A 426 1.38 -1.11 -13.59
N GLY A 427 0.19 -0.49 -13.68
CA GLY A 427 -1.07 -1.17 -13.93
C GLY A 427 -2.08 -0.32 -14.68
N ILE A 428 -2.88 -0.94 -15.55
CA ILE A 428 -3.98 -0.29 -16.27
C ILE A 428 -5.26 -1.05 -15.95
N ILE A 429 -6.30 -0.31 -15.56
CA ILE A 429 -7.58 -0.85 -15.16
C ILE A 429 -8.63 -0.45 -16.19
N HIS A 430 -9.20 -1.44 -16.86
CA HIS A 430 -10.21 -1.24 -17.91
C HIS A 430 -11.61 -1.22 -17.32
N ASN A 431 -12.41 -0.23 -17.72
CA ASN A 431 -13.78 0.03 -17.26
C ASN A 431 -13.89 0.08 -15.73
N ASP A 432 -12.81 0.54 -15.08
CA ASP A 432 -12.77 0.86 -13.67
C ASP A 432 -11.71 1.94 -13.40
N THR A 433 -11.58 2.35 -12.17
CA THR A 433 -10.67 3.41 -11.76
C THR A 433 -9.29 2.88 -11.41
N SER A 434 -8.31 3.78 -11.38
CA SER A 434 -6.99 3.48 -10.85
C SER A 434 -7.02 2.95 -9.40
N ASN A 435 -8.11 3.15 -8.65
CA ASN A 435 -8.23 2.73 -7.25
C ASN A 435 -8.53 1.23 -7.08
N TYR A 436 -8.73 0.48 -8.17
CA TYR A 436 -8.92 -0.97 -8.10
C TYR A 436 -7.63 -1.69 -7.72
N ARG A 437 -7.70 -2.55 -6.71
CA ARG A 437 -6.62 -3.46 -6.33
C ARG A 437 -7.17 -4.80 -5.84
N ASN A 438 -6.61 -5.88 -6.37
CA ASN A 438 -6.78 -7.24 -5.87
C ASN A 438 -5.41 -7.77 -5.39
N ASP A 439 -5.37 -8.45 -4.24
CA ASP A 439 -4.11 -8.79 -3.55
C ASP A 439 -3.19 -9.78 -4.30
N PRO A 440 -3.68 -10.70 -5.17
CA PRO A 440 -2.81 -11.57 -5.97
C PRO A 440 -2.17 -10.89 -7.20
N MET A 441 -2.69 -9.73 -7.66
CA MET A 441 -2.16 -9.09 -8.87
C MET A 441 -0.76 -8.49 -8.63
N PRO A 442 0.12 -8.44 -9.68
CA PRO A 442 1.36 -7.69 -9.57
C PRO A 442 1.02 -6.21 -9.33
N TYR A 443 1.54 -5.65 -8.25
CA TYR A 443 1.29 -4.28 -7.87
C TYR A 443 2.60 -3.55 -7.63
N GLY A 444 2.74 -2.36 -8.20
CA GLY A 444 3.92 -1.52 -8.06
C GLY A 444 4.05 -0.55 -9.22
N GLY A 445 4.77 0.53 -9.00
CA GLY A 445 4.91 1.61 -9.95
C GLY A 445 6.18 1.55 -10.79
N THR A 446 6.19 2.44 -11.78
CA THR A 446 7.36 2.87 -12.55
C THR A 446 7.72 4.30 -12.12
N LYS A 447 8.76 4.89 -12.71
CA LYS A 447 9.22 6.25 -12.42
C LYS A 447 9.42 6.43 -10.89
N ASP A 448 8.91 7.52 -10.31
CA ASP A 448 9.03 7.78 -8.88
C ASP A 448 8.05 6.98 -8.01
N SER A 449 7.15 6.20 -8.60
CA SER A 449 6.14 5.44 -7.86
C SER A 449 6.64 4.13 -7.27
N GLY A 450 7.83 3.64 -7.62
CA GLY A 450 8.32 2.46 -6.93
C GLY A 450 9.44 1.68 -7.62
N LEU A 451 9.81 0.58 -6.96
CA LEU A 451 10.82 -0.39 -7.41
C LEU A 451 10.41 -1.78 -6.92
N GLY A 452 10.46 -2.77 -7.79
CA GLY A 452 9.97 -4.12 -7.50
C GLY A 452 8.44 -4.21 -7.62
N ARG A 453 7.88 -5.32 -7.13
CA ARG A 453 6.42 -5.54 -7.15
C ARG A 453 5.95 -6.19 -5.85
N GLU A 454 4.79 -5.75 -5.35
CA GLU A 454 3.96 -6.45 -4.39
C GLU A 454 2.96 -7.38 -5.11
N GLY A 455 2.08 -8.04 -4.34
CA GLY A 455 1.31 -9.19 -4.75
C GLY A 455 2.00 -10.45 -4.25
N LEU A 456 1.23 -11.44 -3.69
CA LEU A 456 1.84 -12.49 -2.85
C LEU A 456 2.97 -13.25 -3.57
N ARG A 457 2.72 -13.70 -4.79
CA ARG A 457 3.72 -14.42 -5.61
C ARG A 457 4.97 -13.56 -5.85
N TYR A 458 4.78 -12.34 -6.32
CA TYR A 458 5.87 -11.43 -6.68
C TYR A 458 6.69 -11.02 -5.45
N ALA A 459 6.00 -10.75 -4.32
CA ALA A 459 6.67 -10.45 -3.06
C ALA A 459 7.48 -11.65 -2.54
N VAL A 460 6.99 -12.90 -2.68
CA VAL A 460 7.74 -14.12 -2.35
C VAL A 460 8.98 -14.26 -3.26
N GLU A 461 8.86 -13.95 -4.54
CA GLU A 461 9.99 -13.95 -5.47
C GLU A 461 11.05 -12.91 -5.06
N GLU A 462 10.64 -11.69 -4.71
CA GLU A 462 11.54 -10.65 -4.20
C GLU A 462 12.20 -11.01 -2.86
N MET A 463 11.52 -11.76 -2.01
CA MET A 463 11.98 -12.18 -0.67
C MET A 463 12.78 -13.49 -0.67
N THR A 464 13.07 -14.05 -1.86
CA THR A 464 13.83 -15.27 -2.01
C THR A 464 14.92 -15.09 -3.08
N GLU A 465 15.90 -15.97 -3.05
CA GLU A 465 17.03 -16.00 -3.99
C GLU A 465 17.23 -17.38 -4.60
N PRO A 466 17.42 -17.50 -5.94
CA PRO A 466 17.73 -18.76 -6.56
C PRO A 466 19.16 -19.23 -6.20
N ARG A 467 19.31 -20.52 -5.91
CA ARG A 467 20.62 -21.17 -5.71
C ARG A 467 20.72 -22.36 -6.62
N LEU A 468 21.77 -22.37 -7.42
CA LEU A 468 22.05 -23.40 -8.41
C LEU A 468 22.90 -24.51 -7.79
N LEU A 469 22.51 -25.76 -8.08
CA LEU A 469 23.31 -26.96 -7.91
C LEU A 469 23.60 -27.56 -9.31
N VAL A 470 24.86 -27.80 -9.63
CA VAL A 470 25.25 -28.53 -10.86
C VAL A 470 25.82 -29.89 -10.46
N ILE A 471 25.22 -30.92 -10.99
CA ILE A 471 25.66 -32.30 -10.78
C ILE A 471 26.38 -32.75 -12.06
N ARG A 472 27.63 -33.22 -11.92
CA ARG A 472 28.35 -33.90 -13.00
C ARG A 472 28.00 -35.37 -12.91
N GLU A 473 27.49 -35.91 -14.01
CA GLU A 473 27.29 -37.35 -14.16
C GLU A 473 28.65 -38.04 -14.36
N SER A 474 28.86 -39.13 -13.63
CA SER A 474 30.11 -39.89 -13.65
C SER A 474 30.20 -40.77 -14.89
#